data_cdd650da65cb9a3dcda0bcd1ac351d4d
#
_entry.id   cdd650da65cb9a3dcda0bcd1ac351d4d
#
_cell.length_a   1.000
_cell.length_b   1.000
_cell.length_c   1.000
_cell.angle_alpha   90.00
_cell.angle_beta   90.00
_cell.angle_gamma   90.00
#
_symmetry.space_group_name_H-M   'P 1'
#
loop_
_entity.id
_entity.type
_entity.pdbx_description
1 polymer ?
#
loop_
_entity_poly.entity_id
_entity_poly.type
_entity_poly.pdbx_seq_one_letter_code
_entity_poly.pdbx_strand_id
1 'polypeptide(L)'
;MTLNLPKPVAAYFTADKADSEAISQCFTEDAVVKDEGHTYNGRAAIRKWKGEASAKYEYTSEPLACEQKDGKFVVTSRLTGNFPGSPVELRFFFELEGEKIASLEIIP
;
A
#
# COMPACT_ATOMS: atom_id res chain seq x y z
N MET A 1 -2.87 -6.64 -20.33
CA MET A 1 -1.43 -6.36 -20.23
C MET A 1 -1.01 -6.41 -18.75
N THR A 2 0.02 -7.16 -18.43
CA THR A 2 0.47 -7.31 -17.06
C THR A 2 1.39 -6.17 -16.66
N LEU A 3 1.06 -5.49 -15.57
CA LEU A 3 1.88 -4.43 -15.02
C LEU A 3 3.10 -5.04 -14.32
N ASN A 4 4.28 -4.53 -14.63
CA ASN A 4 5.54 -5.05 -14.09
C ASN A 4 5.89 -4.33 -12.79
N LEU A 5 5.57 -4.95 -11.65
CA LEU A 5 5.83 -4.39 -10.32
C LEU A 5 7.06 -5.04 -9.68
N PRO A 6 7.86 -4.28 -8.91
CA PRO A 6 8.89 -4.89 -8.06
C PRO A 6 8.26 -5.93 -7.13
N LYS A 7 9.01 -6.97 -6.82
CA LYS A 7 8.51 -8.08 -6.03
C LYS A 7 7.85 -7.67 -4.70
N PRO A 8 8.47 -6.79 -3.87
CA PRO A 8 7.81 -6.36 -2.62
C PRO A 8 6.53 -5.57 -2.86
N VAL A 9 6.49 -4.78 -3.92
CA VAL A 9 5.31 -3.98 -4.27
C VAL A 9 4.18 -4.89 -4.73
N ALA A 10 4.48 -5.87 -5.59
CA ALA A 10 3.50 -6.86 -6.02
C ALA A 10 2.96 -7.65 -4.83
N ALA A 11 3.83 -8.01 -3.89
CA ALA A 11 3.42 -8.71 -2.67
C ALA A 11 2.45 -7.88 -1.83
N TYR A 12 2.67 -6.57 -1.74
CA TYR A 12 1.77 -5.67 -1.03
C TYR A 12 0.35 -5.72 -1.62
N PHE A 13 0.22 -5.58 -2.93
CA PHE A 13 -1.10 -5.58 -3.56
C PHE A 13 -1.78 -6.94 -3.51
N THR A 14 -1.02 -8.03 -3.50
CA THR A 14 -1.56 -9.37 -3.31
C THR A 14 -2.04 -9.55 -1.88
N ALA A 15 -1.26 -9.11 -0.90
CA ALA A 15 -1.59 -9.21 0.51
C ALA A 15 -2.79 -8.33 0.88
N ASP A 16 -2.98 -7.21 0.19
CA ASP A 16 -4.11 -6.30 0.39
C ASP A 16 -5.46 -7.00 0.15
N LYS A 17 -5.46 -8.06 -0.64
CA LYS A 17 -6.65 -8.87 -0.90
C LYS A 17 -6.85 -9.98 0.14
N ALA A 18 -5.85 -10.20 0.99
CA ALA A 18 -5.88 -11.26 1.99
C ALA A 18 -6.24 -10.70 3.37
N ASP A 19 -5.24 -10.25 4.14
CA ASP A 19 -5.50 -9.72 5.48
C ASP A 19 -4.40 -8.77 5.94
N SER A 20 -4.64 -8.11 7.07
CA SER A 20 -3.71 -7.12 7.63
C SER A 20 -2.40 -7.75 8.11
N GLU A 21 -2.42 -9.01 8.52
CA GLU A 21 -1.20 -9.73 8.89
C GLU A 21 -0.28 -9.91 7.68
N ALA A 22 -0.84 -10.35 6.55
CA ALA A 22 -0.08 -10.52 5.32
C ALA A 22 0.51 -9.18 4.85
N ILE A 23 -0.24 -8.10 4.97
CA ILE A 23 0.25 -6.75 4.64
C ILE A 23 1.47 -6.41 5.50
N SER A 24 1.40 -6.62 6.81
CA SER A 24 2.49 -6.25 7.72
C SER A 24 3.79 -7.00 7.40
N GLN A 25 3.69 -8.21 6.86
CA GLN A 25 4.86 -9.01 6.50
C GLN A 25 5.60 -8.47 5.27
N CYS A 26 4.98 -7.59 4.51
CA CYS A 26 5.62 -6.95 3.35
C CYS A 26 6.57 -5.83 3.75
N PHE A 27 6.55 -5.40 5.01
CA PHE A 27 7.28 -4.24 5.52
C PHE A 27 8.46 -4.65 6.39
N THR A 28 9.47 -3.76 6.45
CA THR A 28 10.55 -3.91 7.42
C THR A 28 10.01 -3.67 8.84
N GLU A 29 10.74 -4.08 9.87
CA GLU A 29 10.31 -3.90 11.26
C GLU A 29 10.08 -2.43 11.62
N ASP A 30 10.91 -1.55 11.07
CA ASP A 30 10.88 -0.11 11.36
C ASP A 30 10.19 0.70 10.26
N ALA A 31 9.43 0.03 9.40
CA ALA A 31 8.78 0.69 8.29
C ALA A 31 7.79 1.77 8.73
N VAL A 32 7.61 2.76 7.87
CA VAL A 32 6.72 3.89 8.13
C VAL A 32 5.69 3.98 7.02
N VAL A 33 4.42 4.10 7.39
CA VAL A 33 3.34 4.34 6.44
C VAL A 33 2.72 5.70 6.75
N LYS A 34 2.52 6.50 5.70
CA LYS A 34 1.81 7.79 5.80
C LYS A 34 0.56 7.72 4.96
N ASP A 35 -0.58 7.92 5.57
CA ASP A 35 -1.87 7.85 4.89
C ASP A 35 -2.84 8.82 5.55
N GLU A 36 -3.51 9.62 4.75
CA GLU A 36 -4.51 10.59 5.21
C GLU A 36 -4.00 11.54 6.30
N GLY A 37 -2.73 11.95 6.20
CA GLY A 37 -2.12 12.86 7.17
C GLY A 37 -1.68 12.19 8.48
N HIS A 38 -1.84 10.87 8.59
CA HIS A 38 -1.40 10.11 9.74
C HIS A 38 -0.14 9.31 9.44
N THR A 39 0.68 9.10 10.45
CA THR A 39 1.92 8.33 10.34
C THR A 39 1.84 7.10 11.23
N TYR A 40 2.15 5.95 10.65
CA TYR A 40 2.14 4.66 11.34
C TYR A 40 3.55 4.09 11.33
N ASN A 41 4.12 3.87 12.52
CA ASN A 41 5.49 3.43 12.68
C ASN A 41 5.55 1.98 13.15
N GLY A 42 6.24 1.14 12.37
CA GLY A 42 6.47 -0.25 12.71
C GLY A 42 5.34 -1.18 12.27
N ARG A 43 5.64 -2.47 12.22
CA ARG A 43 4.70 -3.49 11.73
C ARG A 43 3.40 -3.54 12.52
N ALA A 44 3.46 -3.41 13.83
CA ALA A 44 2.26 -3.48 14.66
C ALA A 44 1.29 -2.36 14.33
N ALA A 45 1.80 -1.13 14.18
CA ALA A 45 0.98 0.01 13.79
C ALA A 45 0.44 -0.13 12.37
N ILE A 46 1.26 -0.65 11.45
CA ILE A 46 0.85 -0.88 10.06
C ILE A 46 -0.26 -1.92 9.98
N ARG A 47 -0.13 -3.01 10.75
CA ARG A 47 -1.16 -4.04 10.80
C ARG A 47 -2.48 -3.47 11.33
N LYS A 48 -2.41 -2.65 12.37
CA LYS A 48 -3.58 -2.01 12.94
C LYS A 48 -4.25 -1.06 11.94
N TRP A 49 -3.45 -0.24 11.27
CA TRP A 49 -3.93 0.67 10.23
C TRP A 49 -4.70 -0.08 9.15
N LYS A 50 -4.12 -1.15 8.64
CA LYS A 50 -4.74 -1.90 7.55
C LYS A 50 -5.98 -2.66 8.02
N GLY A 51 -5.94 -3.20 9.22
CA GLY A 51 -7.07 -3.88 9.82
C GLY A 51 -8.27 -2.95 10.01
N GLU A 52 -8.04 -1.73 10.47
CA GLU A 52 -9.09 -0.74 10.66
C GLU A 52 -9.67 -0.30 9.30
N ALA A 53 -8.83 -0.09 8.30
CA ALA A 53 -9.29 0.30 6.97
C ALA A 53 -10.16 -0.81 6.34
N SER A 54 -9.72 -2.06 6.48
CA SER A 54 -10.46 -3.20 5.92
C SER A 54 -11.75 -3.47 6.67
N ALA A 55 -11.82 -3.17 7.97
CA ALA A 55 -13.03 -3.32 8.75
C ALA A 55 -14.06 -2.23 8.43
N LYS A 56 -13.59 -1.05 8.06
CA LYS A 56 -14.45 0.09 7.80
C LYS A 56 -15.07 0.05 6.39
N TYR A 57 -14.31 -0.38 5.41
CA TYR A 57 -14.74 -0.39 4.00
C TYR A 57 -14.40 -1.70 3.32
N GLU A 58 -15.25 -2.11 2.39
CA GLU A 58 -14.93 -3.16 1.43
C GLU A 58 -14.47 -2.48 0.16
N TYR A 59 -13.29 -2.85 -0.33
CA TYR A 59 -12.73 -2.23 -1.53
C TYR A 59 -11.76 -3.16 -2.23
N THR A 60 -11.52 -2.86 -3.51
CA THR A 60 -10.46 -3.48 -4.29
C THR A 60 -9.50 -2.41 -4.76
N SER A 61 -8.24 -2.78 -4.90
CA SER A 61 -7.19 -1.89 -5.37
C SER A 61 -6.58 -2.50 -6.63
N GLU A 62 -6.61 -1.74 -7.73
CA GLU A 62 -6.08 -2.19 -9.01
C GLU A 62 -4.91 -1.30 -9.43
N PRO A 63 -3.66 -1.81 -9.40
CA PRO A 63 -2.52 -1.03 -9.89
C PRO A 63 -2.67 -0.78 -11.39
N LEU A 64 -2.55 0.48 -11.79
CA LEU A 64 -2.70 0.91 -13.18
C LEU A 64 -1.37 1.25 -13.83
N ALA A 65 -0.43 1.81 -13.06
CA ALA A 65 0.86 2.24 -13.57
C ALA A 65 1.91 2.18 -12.48
N CYS A 66 3.16 1.99 -12.87
CA CYS A 66 4.28 1.98 -11.94
C CYS A 66 5.45 2.73 -12.57
N GLU A 67 5.99 3.70 -11.86
CA GLU A 67 7.15 4.48 -12.28
C GLU A 67 8.21 4.44 -11.20
N GLN A 68 9.48 4.56 -11.59
CA GLN A 68 10.56 4.74 -10.64
C GLN A 68 10.97 6.20 -10.65
N LYS A 69 10.98 6.84 -9.48
CA LYS A 69 11.28 8.27 -9.38
C LYS A 69 12.00 8.55 -8.06
N ASP A 70 13.18 9.16 -8.15
CA ASP A 70 13.98 9.57 -6.97
C ASP A 70 14.23 8.40 -5.99
N GLY A 71 14.51 7.22 -6.53
CA GLY A 71 14.79 6.03 -5.72
C GLY A 71 13.55 5.37 -5.14
N LYS A 72 12.36 5.83 -5.50
CA LYS A 72 11.10 5.25 -5.04
C LYS A 72 10.30 4.71 -6.21
N PHE A 73 9.41 3.76 -5.92
CA PHE A 73 8.45 3.26 -6.90
C PHE A 73 7.11 3.92 -6.65
N VAL A 74 6.59 4.61 -7.67
CA VAL A 74 5.31 5.30 -7.59
C VAL A 74 4.29 4.48 -8.36
N VAL A 75 3.31 3.96 -7.64
CA VAL A 75 2.23 3.16 -8.24
C VAL A 75 0.95 3.96 -8.19
N THR A 76 0.32 4.14 -9.34
CA THR A 76 -1.02 4.70 -9.42
C THR A 76 -1.99 3.53 -9.36
N SER A 77 -2.90 3.52 -8.40
CA SER A 77 -3.86 2.45 -8.22
C SER A 77 -5.27 3.01 -8.14
N ARG A 78 -6.21 2.29 -8.75
CA ARG A 78 -7.63 2.64 -8.65
C ARG A 78 -8.26 1.82 -7.53
N LEU A 79 -8.85 2.52 -6.57
CA LEU A 79 -9.59 1.89 -5.48
C LEU A 79 -11.08 2.03 -5.74
N THR A 80 -11.78 0.90 -5.72
CA THR A 80 -13.22 0.84 -5.93
C THR A 80 -13.86 0.10 -4.76
N GLY A 81 -14.87 0.70 -4.15
CA GLY A 81 -15.51 0.08 -3.00
C GLY A 81 -16.69 0.88 -2.48
N ASN A 82 -17.10 0.58 -1.24
CA ASN A 82 -18.26 1.20 -0.62
C ASN A 82 -17.95 2.47 0.17
N PHE A 83 -16.75 3.04 -0.04
CA PHE A 83 -16.36 4.29 0.63
C PHE A 83 -16.85 5.52 -0.16
N PRO A 84 -17.03 6.67 0.53
CA PRO A 84 -17.41 7.91 -0.15
C PRO A 84 -16.34 8.34 -1.16
N GLY A 85 -16.77 8.74 -2.36
CA GLY A 85 -15.87 9.17 -3.43
C GLY A 85 -15.36 8.08 -4.34
N SER A 86 -15.78 6.82 -4.11
CA SER A 86 -15.39 5.69 -4.96
C SER A 86 -15.97 5.83 -6.37
N PRO A 87 -15.23 5.45 -7.43
CA PRO A 87 -13.82 5.03 -7.39
C PRO A 87 -12.87 6.21 -7.26
N VAL A 88 -11.66 5.95 -6.77
CA VAL A 88 -10.64 6.98 -6.61
C VAL A 88 -9.29 6.43 -7.05
N GLU A 89 -8.46 7.27 -7.65
CA GLU A 89 -7.09 6.91 -7.98
C GLU A 89 -6.15 7.55 -6.97
N LEU A 90 -5.30 6.73 -6.37
CA LEU A 90 -4.32 7.16 -5.39
C LEU A 90 -2.92 6.83 -5.89
N ARG A 91 -1.95 7.60 -5.43
CA ARG A 91 -0.54 7.36 -5.71
C ARG A 91 0.12 6.78 -4.47
N PHE A 92 0.82 5.66 -4.66
CA PHE A 92 1.51 4.92 -3.62
C PHE A 92 2.99 5.06 -3.84
N PHE A 93 3.69 5.70 -2.91
CA PHE A 93 5.13 5.92 -2.99
C PHE A 93 5.82 4.88 -2.11
N PHE A 94 6.48 3.91 -2.73
CA PHE A 94 7.16 2.82 -2.03
C PHE A 94 8.66 3.04 -2.01
N GLU A 95 9.25 2.98 -0.82
CA GLU A 95 10.70 2.93 -0.66
C GLU A 95 11.06 1.53 -0.17
N LEU A 96 11.96 0.86 -0.89
CA LEU A 96 12.29 -0.54 -0.63
C LEU A 96 13.62 -0.67 0.07
N GLU A 97 13.72 -1.69 0.94
CA GLU A 97 14.98 -2.09 1.57
C GLU A 97 15.07 -3.60 1.44
N GLY A 98 15.95 -4.04 0.53
CA GLY A 98 16.03 -5.45 0.17
C GLY A 98 14.72 -5.92 -0.43
N GLU A 99 14.14 -6.97 0.10
CA GLU A 99 12.88 -7.53 -0.39
C GLU A 99 11.67 -7.06 0.41
N LYS A 100 11.82 -5.99 1.20
CA LYS A 100 10.76 -5.46 2.03
C LYS A 100 10.54 -3.97 1.75
N ILE A 101 9.38 -3.49 2.15
CA ILE A 101 9.01 -2.09 2.02
C ILE A 101 9.48 -1.35 3.27
N ALA A 102 10.31 -0.33 3.12
CA ALA A 102 10.81 0.49 4.23
C ALA A 102 9.88 1.67 4.50
N SER A 103 9.22 2.19 3.48
CA SER A 103 8.22 3.24 3.69
C SER A 103 7.18 3.22 2.58
N LEU A 104 6.01 3.72 2.91
CA LEU A 104 4.90 3.87 1.98
C LEU A 104 4.18 5.17 2.31
N GLU A 105 3.95 5.99 1.30
CA GLU A 105 3.12 7.18 1.43
C GLU A 105 2.00 7.10 0.40
N ILE A 106 0.77 7.32 0.83
CA ILE A 106 -0.40 7.26 -0.03
C ILE A 106 -1.01 8.65 -0.12
N ILE A 107 -1.15 9.17 -1.34
CA ILE A 107 -1.74 10.48 -1.59
C ILE A 107 -2.67 10.42 -2.80
N PRO A 108 -3.66 11.34 -2.87
CA PRO A 108 -4.57 11.43 -4.01
C PRO A 108 -3.86 11.83 -5.30
#